data_eb29d7a0329d2b08f98d5cf3716ab6f4
#
_entry.id   eb29d7a0329d2b08f98d5cf3716ab6f4
#
_cell.length_a   1.000
_cell.length_b   1.000
_cell.length_c   1.000
_cell.angle_alpha   90.00
_cell.angle_beta   90.00
_cell.angle_gamma   90.00
#
_symmetry.space_group_name_H-M   'P 1'
#
loop_
_entity.id
_entity.type
_entity.pdbx_description
1 polymer ?
#
loop_
_entity_poly.entity_id
_entity_poly.type
_entity_poly.pdbx_seq_one_letter_code
_entity_poly.pdbx_strand_id
1 'polypeptide(L)'
;MIICFCDKMSKKEEGELNMNKKKIIGICVVIFVIVFVAICIAIVQFSKKDLEEAKKGLEETQRKYGWVEKENIDVLVAKFNTQVMNNDSSSLNPASTDYLTESNNEYWYGLIEGVYLVVVPEKYTGDKTTETVKYTFLYVDKTSKYESDAISYIKHLIKANNSEITDSEIDKLLEDAKTKTNSGKTANNGKGISIGYIENDEAYQYQVLRLYK
;
A
#
# COMPACT_ATOMS: atom_id res chain seq x y z
N MET A 1 -84.96 29.88 13.16
CA MET A 1 -83.97 29.87 14.25
C MET A 1 -83.24 28.53 14.43
N ILE A 2 -83.48 27.52 13.55
CA ILE A 2 -82.86 26.19 13.62
C ILE A 2 -81.60 26.07 12.68
N ILE A 3 -81.57 26.84 11.60
CA ILE A 3 -80.50 26.75 10.62
C ILE A 3 -79.14 27.34 11.14
N CYS A 4 -79.18 28.28 12.10
CA CYS A 4 -77.96 28.88 12.65
C CYS A 4 -77.21 28.03 13.68
N PHE A 5 -77.84 26.96 14.22
CA PHE A 5 -77.28 26.09 15.21
C PHE A 5 -76.44 24.92 14.59
N CYS A 6 -76.94 24.42 13.43
CA CYS A 6 -76.20 23.39 12.69
C CYS A 6 -74.85 23.87 12.12
N ASP A 7 -74.82 25.13 11.68
CA ASP A 7 -73.60 25.71 11.07
C ASP A 7 -72.48 25.95 12.13
N LYS A 8 -72.88 26.24 13.39
CA LYS A 8 -71.92 26.37 14.49
C LYS A 8 -71.33 25.05 15.01
N MET A 9 -72.14 23.98 14.97
CA MET A 9 -71.65 22.63 15.39
C MET A 9 -70.72 22.05 14.34
N SER A 10 -71.06 22.21 13.04
CA SER A 10 -70.18 21.72 11.95
C SER A 10 -68.82 22.41 11.94
N LYS A 11 -68.74 23.74 12.16
CA LYS A 11 -67.47 24.44 12.25
C LYS A 11 -66.63 24.09 13.48
N LYS A 12 -67.30 23.67 14.59
CA LYS A 12 -66.59 23.27 15.80
C LYS A 12 -65.97 21.87 15.64
N GLU A 13 -66.64 20.95 15.00
CA GLU A 13 -66.12 19.60 14.72
C GLU A 13 -64.98 19.64 13.67
N GLU A 14 -65.08 20.46 12.62
CA GLU A 14 -64.00 20.65 11.67
C GLU A 14 -62.74 21.30 12.30
N GLY A 15 -62.93 22.23 13.24
CA GLY A 15 -61.84 22.87 13.98
C GLY A 15 -61.10 21.88 14.89
N GLU A 16 -61.81 21.02 15.59
CA GLU A 16 -61.25 19.99 16.48
C GLU A 16 -60.56 18.87 15.67
N LEU A 17 -61.17 18.46 14.54
CA LEU A 17 -60.58 17.47 13.64
C LEU A 17 -59.26 17.98 13.00
N ASN A 18 -59.21 19.28 12.64
CA ASN A 18 -58.05 19.91 12.04
C ASN A 18 -56.91 20.11 13.08
N MET A 19 -57.28 20.39 14.35
CA MET A 19 -56.31 20.52 15.44
C MET A 19 -55.71 19.14 15.81
N ASN A 20 -56.49 18.05 15.74
CA ASN A 20 -55.96 16.71 15.95
C ASN A 20 -55.05 16.26 14.80
N LYS A 21 -55.37 16.56 13.55
CA LYS A 21 -54.50 16.28 12.40
C LYS A 21 -53.14 16.98 12.53
N LYS A 22 -53.12 18.27 12.93
CA LYS A 22 -51.85 18.99 13.15
C LYS A 22 -51.01 18.42 14.29
N LYS A 23 -51.64 17.96 15.38
CA LYS A 23 -50.95 17.28 16.46
C LYS A 23 -50.37 15.93 16.02
N ILE A 24 -51.11 15.14 15.24
CA ILE A 24 -50.63 13.86 14.70
C ILE A 24 -49.46 14.07 13.76
N ILE A 25 -49.51 15.05 12.85
CA ILE A 25 -48.41 15.39 11.96
C ILE A 25 -47.18 15.84 12.77
N GLY A 26 -47.33 16.65 13.80
CA GLY A 26 -46.26 17.04 14.71
C GLY A 26 -45.57 15.86 15.38
N ILE A 27 -46.34 14.91 15.88
CA ILE A 27 -45.81 13.69 16.49
C ILE A 27 -45.06 12.83 15.47
N CYS A 28 -45.61 12.65 14.27
CA CYS A 28 -44.94 11.90 13.19
C CYS A 28 -43.61 12.53 12.79
N VAL A 29 -43.51 13.86 12.72
CA VAL A 29 -42.29 14.58 12.42
C VAL A 29 -41.23 14.36 13.52
N VAL A 30 -41.65 14.43 14.79
CA VAL A 30 -40.74 14.18 15.93
C VAL A 30 -40.18 12.75 15.90
N ILE A 31 -41.05 11.77 15.68
CA ILE A 31 -40.63 10.37 15.57
C ILE A 31 -39.66 10.18 14.40
N PHE A 32 -39.97 10.75 13.25
CA PHE A 32 -39.07 10.71 12.08
C PHE A 32 -37.69 11.27 12.38
N VAL A 33 -37.61 12.42 13.05
CA VAL A 33 -36.33 13.02 13.44
C VAL A 33 -35.58 12.12 14.42
N ILE A 34 -36.24 11.53 15.40
CA ILE A 34 -35.60 10.61 16.37
C ILE A 34 -35.04 9.37 15.67
N VAL A 35 -35.81 8.78 14.76
CA VAL A 35 -35.39 7.61 13.98
C VAL A 35 -34.20 7.98 13.06
N PHE A 36 -34.25 9.13 12.41
CA PHE A 36 -33.16 9.60 11.56
C PHE A 36 -31.86 9.82 12.35
N VAL A 37 -31.94 10.47 13.52
CA VAL A 37 -30.79 10.67 14.40
C VAL A 37 -30.23 9.32 14.88
N ALA A 38 -31.08 8.39 15.24
CA ALA A 38 -30.65 7.04 15.65
C ALA A 38 -29.92 6.30 14.52
N ILE A 39 -30.41 6.39 13.28
CA ILE A 39 -29.73 5.84 12.09
C ILE A 39 -28.37 6.50 11.88
N CYS A 40 -28.28 7.82 11.96
CA CYS A 40 -27.00 8.53 11.83
C CYS A 40 -25.98 8.09 12.90
N ILE A 41 -26.40 7.94 14.15
CA ILE A 41 -25.55 7.45 15.25
C ILE A 41 -25.08 6.02 14.96
N ALA A 42 -25.98 5.15 14.50
CA ALA A 42 -25.62 3.77 14.16
C ALA A 42 -24.58 3.72 13.03
N ILE A 43 -24.74 4.51 11.96
CA ILE A 43 -23.78 4.60 10.85
C ILE A 43 -22.41 5.04 11.35
N VAL A 44 -22.36 6.07 12.21
CA VAL A 44 -21.09 6.56 12.78
C VAL A 44 -20.42 5.51 13.68
N GLN A 45 -21.19 4.75 14.45
CA GLN A 45 -20.65 3.69 15.31
C GLN A 45 -20.12 2.51 14.49
N PHE A 46 -20.84 2.09 13.43
CA PHE A 46 -20.37 1.06 12.50
C PHE A 46 -19.06 1.49 11.82
N SER A 47 -19.02 2.70 11.29
CA SER A 47 -17.80 3.24 10.65
C SER A 47 -16.60 3.32 11.60
N LYS A 48 -16.82 3.65 12.88
CA LYS A 48 -15.75 3.64 13.91
C LYS A 48 -15.26 2.22 14.19
N LYS A 49 -16.15 1.26 14.29
CA LYS A 49 -15.79 -0.14 14.55
C LYS A 49 -14.96 -0.71 13.40
N ASP A 50 -15.37 -0.49 12.16
CA ASP A 50 -14.64 -0.94 10.96
C ASP A 50 -13.26 -0.29 10.90
N LEU A 51 -13.14 0.99 11.27
CA LEU A 51 -11.85 1.70 11.34
C LEU A 51 -10.94 1.12 12.44
N GLU A 52 -11.49 0.78 13.60
CA GLU A 52 -10.70 0.16 14.68
C GLU A 52 -10.24 -1.26 14.33
N GLU A 53 -11.07 -2.05 13.67
CA GLU A 53 -10.71 -3.38 13.18
C GLU A 53 -9.62 -3.28 12.10
N ALA A 54 -9.74 -2.32 11.18
CA ALA A 54 -8.71 -2.05 10.17
C ALA A 54 -7.38 -1.60 10.81
N LYS A 55 -7.41 -0.73 11.83
CA LYS A 55 -6.21 -0.34 12.58
C LYS A 55 -5.55 -1.52 13.28
N LYS A 56 -6.33 -2.36 13.98
CA LYS A 56 -5.80 -3.58 14.63
C LYS A 56 -5.16 -4.52 13.62
N GLY A 57 -5.81 -4.76 12.48
CA GLY A 57 -5.25 -5.57 11.40
C GLY A 57 -3.94 -5.00 10.85
N LEU A 58 -3.84 -3.66 10.71
CA LEU A 58 -2.61 -2.99 10.32
C LEU A 58 -1.51 -3.15 11.38
N GLU A 59 -1.82 -2.93 12.66
CA GLU A 59 -0.88 -3.09 13.79
C GLU A 59 -0.38 -4.54 13.89
N GLU A 60 -1.24 -5.54 13.71
CA GLU A 60 -0.85 -6.95 13.67
C GLU A 60 0.07 -7.24 12.49
N THR A 61 -0.25 -6.71 11.31
CA THR A 61 0.58 -6.82 10.11
C THR A 61 1.94 -6.18 10.32
N GLN A 62 1.98 -4.97 10.88
CA GLN A 62 3.22 -4.27 11.22
C GLN A 62 4.06 -5.04 12.23
N ARG A 63 3.44 -5.60 13.27
CA ARG A 63 4.12 -6.42 14.29
C ARG A 63 4.72 -7.69 13.69
N LYS A 64 4.03 -8.31 12.72
CA LYS A 64 4.45 -9.55 12.08
C LYS A 64 5.54 -9.34 11.03
N TYR A 65 5.44 -8.27 10.25
CA TYR A 65 6.27 -8.06 9.06
C TYR A 65 7.25 -6.89 9.17
N GLY A 66 7.11 -6.04 10.20
CA GLY A 66 7.85 -4.79 10.29
C GLY A 66 7.40 -3.79 9.22
N TRP A 67 8.09 -2.67 9.12
CA TRP A 67 7.90 -1.68 8.04
C TRP A 67 9.17 -0.90 7.76
N VAL A 68 9.18 -0.21 6.63
CA VAL A 68 10.21 0.75 6.23
C VAL A 68 9.58 2.12 5.96
N GLU A 69 10.36 3.17 6.13
CA GLU A 69 9.90 4.52 5.78
C GLU A 69 9.80 4.69 4.27
N LYS A 70 8.84 5.51 3.82
CA LYS A 70 8.74 5.90 2.41
C LYS A 70 9.95 6.74 2.03
N GLU A 71 10.51 6.49 0.86
CA GLU A 71 11.60 7.27 0.32
C GLU A 71 11.47 7.47 -1.18
N ASN A 72 12.10 8.52 -1.69
CA ASN A 72 12.12 8.81 -3.11
C ASN A 72 13.10 7.90 -3.84
N ILE A 73 12.91 7.80 -5.16
CA ILE A 73 13.72 6.92 -6.02
C ILE A 73 15.20 7.31 -5.95
N ASP A 74 15.52 8.59 -6.07
CA ASP A 74 16.92 9.06 -6.03
C ASP A 74 17.59 8.74 -4.69
N VAL A 75 16.85 8.81 -3.57
CA VAL A 75 17.36 8.45 -2.24
C VAL A 75 17.69 6.96 -2.16
N LEU A 76 16.78 6.10 -2.64
CA LEU A 76 17.04 4.66 -2.65
C LEU A 76 18.22 4.29 -3.56
N VAL A 77 18.30 4.85 -4.76
CA VAL A 77 19.40 4.61 -5.69
C VAL A 77 20.73 5.08 -5.10
N ALA A 78 20.76 6.24 -4.43
CA ALA A 78 21.95 6.71 -3.73
C ALA A 78 22.38 5.76 -2.59
N LYS A 79 21.44 5.24 -1.80
CA LYS A 79 21.73 4.22 -0.77
C LYS A 79 22.28 2.93 -1.38
N PHE A 80 21.67 2.46 -2.46
CA PHE A 80 22.14 1.28 -3.20
C PHE A 80 23.59 1.50 -3.69
N ASN A 81 23.87 2.62 -4.34
CA ASN A 81 25.20 2.97 -4.82
C ASN A 81 26.21 3.04 -3.67
N THR A 82 25.81 3.58 -2.52
CA THR A 82 26.66 3.59 -1.32
C THR A 82 27.01 2.18 -0.87
N GLN A 83 26.04 1.24 -0.87
CA GLN A 83 26.31 -0.16 -0.52
C GLN A 83 27.27 -0.83 -1.52
N VAL A 84 27.09 -0.57 -2.82
CA VAL A 84 27.94 -1.11 -3.89
C VAL A 84 29.37 -0.58 -3.77
N MET A 85 29.54 0.73 -3.58
CA MET A 85 30.88 1.38 -3.53
C MET A 85 31.65 1.08 -2.24
N ASN A 86 30.96 0.85 -1.12
CA ASN A 86 31.63 0.53 0.15
C ASN A 86 32.08 -0.92 0.26
N ASN A 87 31.83 -1.73 -0.76
CA ASN A 87 32.29 -3.11 -0.79
C ASN A 87 33.67 -3.20 -1.47
N ASP A 88 34.74 -3.06 -0.69
CA ASP A 88 36.14 -2.97 -1.14
C ASP A 88 36.62 -4.19 -1.99
N SER A 89 35.88 -5.26 -2.05
CA SER A 89 36.26 -6.50 -2.73
C SER A 89 35.57 -6.73 -4.09
N SER A 90 34.66 -5.85 -4.51
CA SER A 90 33.87 -6.06 -5.73
C SER A 90 34.14 -5.03 -6.83
N SER A 91 34.25 -5.51 -8.06
CA SER A 91 34.26 -4.68 -9.28
C SER A 91 32.85 -4.30 -9.75
N LEU A 92 31.89 -4.22 -8.82
CA LEU A 92 30.49 -3.93 -9.14
C LEU A 92 30.33 -2.46 -9.55
N ASN A 93 29.56 -2.22 -10.61
CA ASN A 93 29.22 -0.89 -11.06
C ASN A 93 28.03 -0.33 -10.26
N PRO A 94 28.07 0.94 -9.82
CA PRO A 94 26.89 1.60 -9.27
C PRO A 94 25.84 1.87 -10.36
N ALA A 95 24.59 2.00 -9.96
CA ALA A 95 23.52 2.45 -10.83
C ALA A 95 23.78 3.90 -11.28
N SER A 96 23.82 4.14 -12.59
CA SER A 96 24.09 5.43 -13.20
C SER A 96 22.94 5.88 -14.09
N THR A 97 22.71 7.19 -14.15
CA THR A 97 21.76 7.79 -15.09
C THR A 97 22.22 7.66 -16.54
N ASP A 98 23.50 7.40 -16.80
CA ASP A 98 24.03 7.16 -18.15
C ASP A 98 23.51 5.88 -18.78
N TYR A 99 23.09 4.93 -17.91
CA TYR A 99 22.53 3.63 -18.32
C TYR A 99 21.06 3.47 -17.87
N LEU A 100 20.37 4.60 -17.69
CA LEU A 100 18.96 4.63 -17.32
C LEU A 100 18.09 4.55 -18.57
N THR A 101 17.14 3.62 -18.55
CA THR A 101 16.04 3.55 -19.52
C THR A 101 14.70 3.63 -18.77
N GLU A 102 13.78 4.44 -19.30
CA GLU A 102 12.41 4.52 -18.77
C GLU A 102 11.49 3.70 -19.68
N SER A 103 10.83 2.71 -19.12
CA SER A 103 9.93 1.82 -19.85
C SER A 103 8.79 1.35 -18.94
N ASN A 104 7.56 1.31 -19.45
CA ASN A 104 6.38 0.83 -18.72
C ASN A 104 6.12 1.55 -17.38
N ASN A 105 6.48 2.83 -17.27
CA ASN A 105 6.44 3.60 -16.02
C ASN A 105 7.40 3.06 -14.94
N GLU A 106 8.51 2.48 -15.34
CA GLU A 106 9.56 1.93 -14.50
C GLU A 106 10.91 2.55 -14.88
N TYR A 107 11.84 2.59 -13.93
CA TYR A 107 13.21 3.07 -14.12
C TYR A 107 14.17 1.89 -14.14
N TRP A 108 14.80 1.63 -15.28
CA TRP A 108 15.71 0.52 -15.55
C TRP A 108 17.15 1.01 -15.56
N TYR A 109 17.93 0.72 -14.55
CA TYR A 109 19.35 1.04 -14.44
C TYR A 109 20.19 -0.17 -14.87
N GLY A 110 20.92 -0.07 -15.97
CA GLY A 110 21.89 -1.08 -16.37
C GLY A 110 23.06 -1.08 -15.38
N LEU A 111 23.35 -2.21 -14.76
CA LEU A 111 24.46 -2.38 -13.82
C LEU A 111 25.67 -3.00 -14.50
N ILE A 112 25.49 -4.17 -15.07
CA ILE A 112 26.42 -4.90 -15.95
C ILE A 112 25.60 -5.61 -17.02
N GLU A 113 26.27 -6.22 -17.99
CA GLU A 113 25.62 -6.92 -19.11
C GLU A 113 24.60 -7.96 -18.62
N GLY A 114 23.33 -7.76 -18.96
CA GLY A 114 22.23 -8.66 -18.61
C GLY A 114 21.74 -8.54 -17.15
N VAL A 115 22.21 -7.55 -16.38
CA VAL A 115 21.76 -7.31 -14.99
C VAL A 115 21.27 -5.87 -14.83
N TYR A 116 20.05 -5.72 -14.35
CA TYR A 116 19.38 -4.42 -14.21
C TYR A 116 18.76 -4.26 -12.84
N LEU A 117 18.97 -3.09 -12.23
CA LEU A 117 18.17 -2.61 -11.13
C LEU A 117 16.92 -1.92 -11.69
N VAL A 118 15.75 -2.39 -11.32
CA VAL A 118 14.49 -1.77 -11.71
C VAL A 118 13.79 -1.19 -10.51
N VAL A 119 13.39 0.07 -10.62
CA VAL A 119 12.66 0.79 -9.57
C VAL A 119 11.28 1.14 -10.10
N VAL A 120 10.25 0.72 -9.38
CA VAL A 120 8.85 0.96 -9.71
C VAL A 120 8.29 1.99 -8.74
N PRO A 121 7.84 3.15 -9.22
CA PRO A 121 7.23 4.17 -8.38
C PRO A 121 5.80 3.81 -7.97
N GLU A 122 5.31 4.38 -6.85
CA GLU A 122 3.89 4.34 -6.50
C GLU A 122 3.03 5.03 -7.57
N LYS A 123 3.53 6.13 -8.10
CA LYS A 123 2.92 6.90 -9.19
C LYS A 123 4.03 7.47 -10.08
N TYR A 124 4.03 7.08 -11.32
CA TYR A 124 5.00 7.58 -12.30
C TYR A 124 4.64 9.01 -12.76
N THR A 125 5.62 9.92 -12.69
CA THR A 125 5.50 11.32 -13.15
C THR A 125 6.70 11.74 -14.01
N GLY A 126 7.76 10.93 -14.06
CA GLY A 126 9.03 11.25 -14.71
C GLY A 126 10.00 12.05 -13.81
N ASP A 127 9.66 12.26 -12.54
CA ASP A 127 10.49 13.01 -11.59
C ASP A 127 10.89 12.14 -10.37
N LYS A 128 12.04 11.51 -10.47
CA LYS A 128 12.61 10.61 -9.44
C LYS A 128 12.86 11.28 -8.09
N THR A 129 12.97 12.61 -8.06
CA THR A 129 13.20 13.36 -6.81
C THR A 129 11.95 13.46 -5.94
N THR A 130 10.77 13.34 -6.55
CA THR A 130 9.47 13.43 -5.87
C THR A 130 8.71 12.11 -5.83
N GLU A 131 9.03 11.17 -6.71
CA GLU A 131 8.38 9.87 -6.79
C GLU A 131 8.84 8.94 -5.68
N THR A 132 7.87 8.38 -4.95
CA THR A 132 8.14 7.38 -3.92
C THR A 132 8.24 5.98 -4.52
N VAL A 133 9.17 5.21 -4.00
CA VAL A 133 9.39 3.81 -4.40
C VAL A 133 8.20 2.96 -3.94
N LYS A 134 7.60 2.20 -4.85
CA LYS A 134 6.60 1.17 -4.54
C LYS A 134 7.27 -0.17 -4.24
N TYR A 135 8.10 -0.63 -5.15
CA TYR A 135 8.97 -1.80 -4.99
C TYR A 135 10.15 -1.71 -5.96
N THR A 136 11.12 -2.57 -5.76
CA THR A 136 12.28 -2.70 -6.65
C THR A 136 12.48 -4.15 -7.02
N PHE A 137 13.17 -4.41 -8.12
CA PHE A 137 13.64 -5.75 -8.42
C PHE A 137 14.99 -5.72 -9.13
N LEU A 138 15.74 -6.78 -8.95
CA LEU A 138 16.91 -7.08 -9.77
C LEU A 138 16.46 -8.04 -10.87
N TYR A 139 16.57 -7.60 -12.11
CA TYR A 139 16.35 -8.42 -13.30
C TYR A 139 17.68 -8.99 -13.76
N VAL A 140 17.73 -10.28 -14.03
CA VAL A 140 18.93 -11.00 -14.50
C VAL A 140 18.57 -11.85 -15.70
N ASP A 141 19.21 -11.55 -16.83
CA ASP A 141 19.15 -12.38 -18.03
C ASP A 141 19.91 -13.68 -17.77
N LYS A 142 19.32 -14.83 -18.04
CA LYS A 142 19.95 -16.14 -17.89
C LYS A 142 21.14 -16.38 -18.82
N THR A 143 21.27 -15.59 -19.88
CA THR A 143 22.45 -15.61 -20.73
C THR A 143 23.62 -14.80 -20.17
N SER A 144 23.39 -14.03 -19.08
CA SER A 144 24.44 -13.26 -18.43
C SER A 144 25.50 -14.18 -17.77
N LYS A 145 26.74 -13.89 -18.04
CA LYS A 145 27.89 -14.53 -17.37
C LYS A 145 28.14 -14.00 -15.94
N TYR A 146 27.32 -13.06 -15.47
CA TYR A 146 27.51 -12.34 -14.21
C TYR A 146 26.49 -12.74 -13.12
N GLU A 147 26.08 -14.01 -13.09
CA GLU A 147 25.12 -14.48 -12.09
C GLU A 147 25.63 -14.32 -10.64
N SER A 148 26.93 -14.56 -10.42
CA SER A 148 27.55 -14.36 -9.08
C SER A 148 27.49 -12.89 -8.64
N ASP A 149 27.67 -11.95 -9.58
CA ASP A 149 27.60 -10.52 -9.31
C ASP A 149 26.15 -10.10 -9.04
N ALA A 150 25.18 -10.72 -9.71
CA ALA A 150 23.76 -10.49 -9.48
C ALA A 150 23.36 -10.83 -8.02
N ILE A 151 23.90 -11.89 -7.44
CA ILE A 151 23.67 -12.20 -6.02
C ILE A 151 24.26 -11.12 -5.10
N SER A 152 25.40 -10.56 -5.43
CA SER A 152 25.98 -9.44 -4.69
C SER A 152 25.12 -8.18 -4.81
N TYR A 153 24.66 -7.86 -6.00
CA TYR A 153 23.78 -6.72 -6.23
C TYR A 153 22.46 -6.82 -5.45
N ILE A 154 21.81 -8.01 -5.41
CA ILE A 154 20.58 -8.16 -4.65
C ILE A 154 20.81 -8.01 -3.15
N LYS A 155 21.94 -8.47 -2.61
CA LYS A 155 22.31 -8.26 -1.21
C LYS A 155 22.44 -6.75 -0.90
N HIS A 156 23.12 -6.00 -1.77
CA HIS A 156 23.24 -4.54 -1.65
C HIS A 156 21.87 -3.85 -1.76
N LEU A 157 21.01 -4.30 -2.65
CA LEU A 157 19.66 -3.76 -2.78
C LEU A 157 18.82 -3.99 -1.51
N ILE A 158 18.89 -5.17 -0.91
CA ILE A 158 18.21 -5.47 0.36
C ILE A 158 18.75 -4.57 1.48
N LYS A 159 20.07 -4.40 1.61
CA LYS A 159 20.69 -3.51 2.60
C LYS A 159 20.36 -2.03 2.37
N ALA A 160 20.24 -1.59 1.12
CA ALA A 160 19.81 -0.24 0.78
C ALA A 160 18.36 0.03 1.24
N ASN A 161 17.51 -0.99 1.20
CA ASN A 161 16.14 -0.92 1.68
C ASN A 161 16.03 -0.97 3.22
N ASN A 162 16.89 -1.74 3.88
CA ASN A 162 16.98 -1.79 5.34
C ASN A 162 18.38 -2.24 5.77
N SER A 163 19.18 -1.33 6.29
CA SER A 163 20.57 -1.58 6.71
C SER A 163 20.70 -2.44 7.97
N GLU A 164 19.61 -2.68 8.71
CA GLU A 164 19.63 -3.52 9.93
C GLU A 164 19.58 -5.03 9.63
N ILE A 165 19.41 -5.40 8.35
CA ILE A 165 19.38 -6.81 7.93
C ILE A 165 20.81 -7.33 7.80
N THR A 166 21.11 -8.39 8.52
CA THR A 166 22.42 -9.07 8.47
C THR A 166 22.58 -9.92 7.21
N ASP A 167 23.82 -10.20 6.83
CA ASP A 167 24.10 -11.06 5.65
C ASP A 167 23.48 -12.44 5.78
N SER A 168 23.53 -13.05 6.98
CA SER A 168 22.90 -14.35 7.25
C SER A 168 21.38 -14.33 7.09
N GLU A 169 20.72 -13.22 7.49
CA GLU A 169 19.27 -13.05 7.27
C GLU A 169 18.97 -12.88 5.79
N ILE A 170 19.82 -12.16 5.03
CA ILE A 170 19.68 -12.00 3.60
C ILE A 170 19.81 -13.33 2.88
N ASP A 171 20.85 -14.13 3.18
CA ASP A 171 21.06 -15.43 2.57
C ASP A 171 19.84 -16.36 2.78
N LYS A 172 19.31 -16.37 3.99
CA LYS A 172 18.09 -17.12 4.31
C LYS A 172 16.87 -16.61 3.54
N LEU A 173 16.70 -15.27 3.42
CA LEU A 173 15.59 -14.69 2.64
C LEU A 173 15.66 -15.09 1.17
N LEU A 174 16.86 -15.08 0.57
CA LEU A 174 17.04 -15.43 -0.83
C LEU A 174 16.77 -16.94 -1.07
N GLU A 175 17.22 -17.80 -0.16
CA GLU A 175 16.92 -19.23 -0.20
C GLU A 175 15.41 -19.48 -0.05
N ASP A 176 14.79 -18.90 0.98
CA ASP A 176 13.34 -19.02 1.23
C ASP A 176 12.51 -18.47 0.04
N ALA A 177 12.97 -17.41 -0.63
CA ALA A 177 12.31 -16.88 -1.81
C ALA A 177 12.39 -17.85 -3.00
N LYS A 178 13.55 -18.47 -3.26
CA LYS A 178 13.71 -19.47 -4.31
C LYS A 178 12.81 -20.69 -4.11
N THR A 179 12.61 -21.14 -2.86
CA THR A 179 11.70 -22.27 -2.56
C THR A 179 10.23 -21.96 -2.88
N LYS A 180 9.89 -20.68 -3.02
CA LYS A 180 8.53 -20.17 -3.33
C LYS A 180 8.40 -19.68 -4.77
N THR A 181 9.33 -20.03 -5.63
CA THR A 181 9.38 -19.60 -7.05
C THR A 181 8.02 -19.72 -7.72
N ASN A 182 7.63 -18.65 -8.41
CA ASN A 182 6.38 -18.55 -9.20
C ASN A 182 5.07 -18.86 -8.44
N SER A 183 5.12 -18.93 -7.10
CA SER A 183 3.94 -19.23 -6.26
C SER A 183 3.11 -17.97 -5.89
N GLY A 184 3.61 -16.77 -6.22
CA GLY A 184 3.06 -15.49 -5.76
C GLY A 184 3.28 -15.24 -4.26
N LYS A 185 4.05 -16.10 -3.57
CA LYS A 185 4.40 -15.94 -2.15
C LYS A 185 5.78 -15.32 -2.01
N THR A 186 6.00 -14.61 -0.91
CA THR A 186 7.27 -13.96 -0.59
C THR A 186 7.90 -14.55 0.66
N ALA A 187 9.22 -14.46 0.77
CA ALA A 187 9.94 -14.64 2.02
C ALA A 187 9.94 -13.33 2.81
N ASN A 188 9.86 -13.39 4.14
CA ASN A 188 9.84 -12.21 5.00
C ASN A 188 10.60 -12.48 6.31
N ASN A 189 11.32 -11.47 6.81
CA ASN A 189 12.09 -11.56 8.06
C ASN A 189 11.51 -10.71 9.21
N GLY A 190 10.33 -10.11 9.05
CA GLY A 190 9.72 -9.25 10.07
C GLY A 190 10.31 -7.85 10.17
N LYS A 191 11.15 -7.41 9.23
CA LYS A 191 11.82 -6.10 9.22
C LYS A 191 11.32 -5.18 8.08
N GLY A 192 10.08 -5.32 7.65
CA GLY A 192 9.44 -4.47 6.64
C GLY A 192 9.81 -4.75 5.20
N ILE A 193 10.54 -5.83 4.93
CA ILE A 193 10.96 -6.24 3.59
C ILE A 193 10.52 -7.67 3.33
N SER A 194 9.98 -7.89 2.14
CA SER A 194 9.65 -9.21 1.62
C SER A 194 10.35 -9.43 0.29
N ILE A 195 10.88 -10.63 0.08
CA ILE A 195 11.57 -11.01 -1.15
C ILE A 195 10.70 -12.00 -1.92
N GLY A 196 10.36 -11.63 -3.16
CA GLY A 196 9.77 -12.52 -4.16
C GLY A 196 10.85 -13.02 -5.12
N TYR A 197 10.67 -14.21 -5.66
CA TYR A 197 11.49 -14.75 -6.73
C TYR A 197 10.59 -15.24 -7.87
N ILE A 198 10.87 -14.75 -9.07
CA ILE A 198 10.16 -15.13 -10.29
C ILE A 198 11.21 -15.57 -11.31
N GLU A 199 10.93 -16.65 -12.00
CA GLU A 199 11.83 -17.23 -12.98
C GLU A 199 11.03 -17.73 -14.20
N ASN A 200 11.56 -17.48 -15.39
CA ASN A 200 11.09 -18.02 -16.66
C ASN A 200 12.29 -18.56 -17.47
N ASP A 201 12.07 -18.89 -18.73
CA ASP A 201 13.13 -19.48 -19.57
C ASP A 201 14.26 -18.49 -19.91
N GLU A 202 13.98 -17.18 -19.93
CA GLU A 202 14.89 -16.15 -20.39
C GLU A 202 15.60 -15.40 -19.23
N ALA A 203 14.89 -15.23 -18.10
CA ALA A 203 15.37 -14.40 -17.01
C ALA A 203 14.86 -14.86 -15.65
N TYR A 204 15.47 -14.33 -14.59
CA TYR A 204 14.91 -14.39 -13.26
C TYR A 204 14.94 -13.00 -12.59
N GLN A 205 14.08 -12.83 -11.59
CA GLN A 205 13.93 -11.58 -10.86
C GLN A 205 13.86 -11.83 -9.37
N TYR A 206 14.62 -11.04 -8.60
CA TYR A 206 14.44 -10.90 -7.17
C TYR A 206 13.68 -9.61 -6.90
N GLN A 207 12.44 -9.72 -6.46
CA GLN A 207 11.60 -8.59 -6.12
C GLN A 207 11.77 -8.22 -4.64
N VAL A 208 12.12 -6.97 -4.37
CA VAL A 208 12.19 -6.41 -3.02
C VAL A 208 10.93 -5.57 -2.80
N LEU A 209 9.99 -6.17 -2.08
CA LEU A 209 8.72 -5.56 -1.71
C LEU A 209 8.85 -4.88 -0.35
N ARG A 210 8.32 -3.68 -0.24
CA ARG A 210 8.41 -2.82 0.94
C ARG A 210 7.06 -2.74 1.63
N LEU A 211 7.04 -2.93 2.94
CA LEU A 211 5.87 -2.63 3.75
C LEU A 211 6.08 -1.26 4.39
N TYR A 212 5.29 -0.28 3.98
CA TYR A 212 5.37 1.08 4.49
C TYR A 212 4.53 1.30 5.75
N LYS A 213 5.01 2.24 6.56
CA LYS A 213 4.33 2.72 7.76
C LYS A 213 3.15 3.62 7.39
#